data_91df4800b9efd9f259db294af15a9090
#
_entry.id   91df4800b9efd9f259db294af15a9090
#
_cell.length_a   1.000
_cell.length_b   1.000
_cell.length_c   1.000
_cell.angle_alpha   90.00
_cell.angle_beta   90.00
_cell.angle_gamma   90.00
#
_symmetry.space_group_name_H-M   'P 1'
#
loop_
_entity.id
_entity.type
_entity.pdbx_description
1 polymer ?
#
loop_
_entity_poly.entity_id
_entity_poly.type
_entity_poly.pdbx_seq_one_letter_code
_entity_poly.pdbx_strand_id
1 'polypeptide(L)'
;PLNYSAYVSPGLWSATNYKSWHTEKGVFVNHDTITFGKVRPLTLNLGTGYKITNESMNSSTTTSMLYSIVLGKPIIGGWNSWLGYYWDKSQSNLFAYNLPDMARELQFGVTKTFDNRNNMTFIARYDEGKHSIYEYVWRLTHDFCCWRINFELRDKRYNNDKEWSVHYDLFRW
;
A
#
# COMPACT_ATOMS: atom_id res chain seq x y z
N PRO A 1 16.22 14.07 6.65
CA PRO A 1 15.91 14.49 5.29
C PRO A 1 14.50 14.10 4.89
N LEU A 2 13.89 14.86 3.99
CA LEU A 2 12.57 14.62 3.45
C LEU A 2 12.71 14.11 2.01
N ASN A 3 12.04 13.03 1.70
CA ASN A 3 11.92 12.51 0.34
C ASN A 3 10.56 12.91 -0.23
N TYR A 4 10.51 13.34 -1.47
CA TYR A 4 9.27 13.64 -2.15
C TYR A 4 9.17 12.90 -3.46
N SER A 5 7.96 12.57 -3.86
CA SER A 5 7.65 12.04 -5.17
C SER A 5 6.38 12.71 -5.72
N ALA A 6 6.37 12.94 -7.02
CA ALA A 6 5.19 13.42 -7.72
C ALA A 6 4.95 12.52 -8.93
N TYR A 7 3.68 12.26 -9.25
CA TYR A 7 3.32 11.44 -10.39
C TYR A 7 2.05 11.93 -11.08
N VAL A 8 1.91 11.54 -12.34
CA VAL A 8 0.67 11.63 -13.09
C VAL A 8 0.43 10.27 -13.73
N SER A 9 -0.70 9.67 -13.44
CA SER A 9 -1.08 8.35 -13.95
C SER A 9 -2.41 8.46 -14.71
N PRO A 10 -2.40 8.43 -16.05
CA PRO A 10 -3.62 8.26 -16.81
C PRO A 10 -4.06 6.78 -16.76
N GLY A 11 -5.34 6.56 -16.67
CA GLY A 11 -5.90 5.22 -16.66
C GLY A 11 -7.24 5.13 -17.35
N LEU A 12 -7.55 3.95 -17.89
CA LEU A 12 -8.86 3.63 -18.44
C LEU A 12 -9.55 2.63 -17.52
N TRP A 13 -10.63 3.05 -16.90
CA TRP A 13 -11.51 2.14 -16.16
C TRP A 13 -12.51 1.50 -17.10
N SER A 14 -12.61 0.18 -17.05
CA SER A 14 -13.58 -0.58 -17.82
C SER A 14 -14.35 -1.49 -16.87
N ALA A 15 -15.61 -1.20 -16.66
CA ALA A 15 -16.58 -2.12 -16.07
C ALA A 15 -17.56 -2.56 -17.14
N THR A 16 -18.37 -3.59 -16.90
CA THR A 16 -19.14 -4.38 -17.86
C THR A 16 -19.96 -3.58 -18.89
N ASN A 17 -20.26 -2.30 -18.64
CA ASN A 17 -20.97 -1.40 -19.57
C ASN A 17 -20.44 0.03 -19.59
N TYR A 18 -19.29 0.31 -18.95
CA TYR A 18 -18.77 1.67 -18.82
C TYR A 18 -17.27 1.69 -19.06
N LYS A 19 -16.85 2.67 -19.88
CA LYS A 19 -15.44 3.01 -20.06
C LYS A 19 -15.26 4.47 -19.67
N SER A 20 -14.43 4.73 -18.68
CA SER A 20 -14.10 6.08 -18.26
C SER A 20 -12.59 6.28 -18.22
N TRP A 21 -12.14 7.38 -18.80
CA TRP A 21 -10.77 7.84 -18.59
C TRP A 21 -10.68 8.50 -17.21
N HIS A 22 -9.70 8.11 -16.43
CA HIS A 22 -9.36 8.83 -15.22
C HIS A 22 -7.91 9.31 -15.27
N THR A 23 -7.65 10.39 -14.58
CA THR A 23 -6.29 10.90 -14.40
C THR A 23 -6.06 11.09 -12.91
N GLU A 24 -5.05 10.43 -12.40
CA GLU A 24 -4.59 10.58 -11.03
C GLU A 24 -3.31 11.41 -11.00
N LYS A 25 -3.26 12.41 -10.14
CA LYS A 25 -2.08 13.24 -9.89
C LYS A 25 -1.83 13.26 -8.39
N GLY A 26 -0.58 13.07 -7.99
CA GLY A 26 -0.26 13.05 -6.56
C GLY A 26 1.12 13.60 -6.25
N VAL A 27 1.23 14.12 -5.05
CA VAL A 27 2.49 14.51 -4.42
C VAL A 27 2.56 13.85 -3.05
N PHE A 28 3.66 13.15 -2.79
CA PHE A 28 3.92 12.47 -1.53
C PHE A 28 5.21 13.00 -0.92
N VAL A 29 5.19 13.20 0.38
CA VAL A 29 6.36 13.58 1.18
C VAL A 29 6.52 12.57 2.29
N ASN A 30 7.69 11.95 2.34
CA ASN A 30 8.04 11.00 3.39
C ASN A 30 9.26 11.52 4.15
N HIS A 31 9.21 11.44 5.47
CA HIS A 31 10.39 11.66 6.30
C HIS A 31 11.31 10.44 6.18
N ASP A 32 12.62 10.65 6.15
CA ASP A 32 13.57 9.54 6.24
C ASP A 32 13.32 8.75 7.52
N THR A 33 13.63 7.45 7.45
CA THR A 33 13.44 6.56 8.60
C THR A 33 14.17 7.07 9.84
N ILE A 34 13.40 7.38 10.87
CA ILE A 34 13.93 7.71 12.19
C ILE A 34 14.21 6.41 12.92
N THR A 35 15.42 6.25 13.42
CA THR A 35 15.86 5.02 14.06
C THR A 35 16.20 5.24 15.53
N PHE A 36 15.57 4.46 16.41
CA PHE A 36 15.77 4.51 17.85
C PHE A 36 16.48 3.25 18.34
N GLY A 37 17.61 3.43 19.02
CA GLY A 37 18.40 2.33 19.57
C GLY A 37 19.45 1.78 18.59
N LYS A 38 20.52 1.17 19.14
CA LYS A 38 21.64 0.61 18.36
C LYS A 38 21.52 -0.89 18.11
N VAL A 39 20.97 -1.61 19.07
CA VAL A 39 20.78 -3.07 18.99
C VAL A 39 19.29 -3.34 18.84
N ARG A 40 18.84 -3.90 17.70
CA ARG A 40 17.43 -4.09 17.33
C ARG A 40 16.67 -2.77 17.29
N PRO A 41 17.01 -1.87 16.39
CA PRO A 41 16.45 -0.54 16.36
C PRO A 41 14.94 -0.58 16.10
N LEU A 42 14.20 0.26 16.80
CA LEU A 42 12.84 0.62 16.42
C LEU A 42 12.94 1.66 15.30
N THR A 43 12.21 1.48 14.21
CA THR A 43 12.14 2.43 13.11
C THR A 43 10.79 3.11 13.05
N LEU A 44 10.78 4.41 12.77
CA LEU A 44 9.58 5.21 12.57
C LEU A 44 9.65 5.86 11.18
N ASN A 45 8.65 5.61 10.36
CA ASN A 45 8.45 6.27 9.08
C ASN A 45 7.16 7.11 9.14
N LEU A 46 7.26 8.34 8.69
CA LEU A 46 6.14 9.28 8.62
C LEU A 46 5.95 9.71 7.18
N GLY A 47 4.72 9.69 6.70
CA GLY A 47 4.40 10.09 5.35
C GLY A 47 3.12 10.92 5.29
N THR A 48 3.07 11.84 4.33
CA THR A 48 1.87 12.57 3.97
C THR A 48 1.81 12.72 2.46
N GLY A 49 0.60 12.81 1.92
CA GLY A 49 0.40 12.97 0.49
C GLY A 49 -0.88 13.72 0.18
N TYR A 50 -0.89 14.28 -1.01
CA TYR A 50 -2.08 14.89 -1.61
C TYR A 50 -2.30 14.28 -2.98
N LYS A 51 -3.51 13.82 -3.25
CA LYS A 51 -3.89 13.16 -4.48
C LYS A 51 -5.16 13.79 -5.05
N ILE A 52 -5.17 13.99 -6.36
CA ILE A 52 -6.36 14.41 -7.12
C ILE A 52 -6.65 13.33 -8.15
N THR A 53 -7.87 12.86 -8.18
CA THR A 53 -8.38 11.94 -9.20
C THR A 53 -9.51 12.63 -9.97
N ASN A 54 -9.36 12.76 -11.27
CA ASN A 54 -10.37 13.30 -12.18
C ASN A 54 -10.96 12.19 -13.03
N GLU A 55 -12.26 12.13 -13.11
CA GLU A 55 -13.04 11.17 -13.90
C GLU A 55 -13.72 11.89 -15.08
N SER A 56 -13.50 11.41 -16.32
CA SER A 56 -14.04 12.06 -17.50
C SER A 56 -15.54 11.85 -17.68
N MET A 57 -16.05 10.72 -17.26
CA MET A 57 -17.42 10.31 -17.55
C MET A 57 -18.49 11.17 -16.86
N ASN A 58 -18.22 11.61 -15.65
CA ASN A 58 -19.13 12.43 -14.85
C ASN A 58 -18.56 13.79 -14.46
N SER A 59 -17.42 14.16 -15.07
CA SER A 59 -16.70 15.41 -14.78
C SER A 59 -16.42 15.61 -13.28
N SER A 60 -16.16 14.52 -12.58
CA SER A 60 -16.00 14.53 -11.13
C SER A 60 -14.53 14.58 -10.72
N THR A 61 -14.29 15.24 -9.62
CA THR A 61 -12.95 15.38 -9.05
C THR A 61 -12.98 14.93 -7.59
N THR A 62 -12.10 14.00 -7.26
CA THR A 62 -11.85 13.58 -5.87
C THR A 62 -10.51 14.13 -5.41
N THR A 63 -10.48 14.72 -4.23
CA THR A 63 -9.25 15.11 -3.57
C THR A 63 -9.05 14.26 -2.32
N SER A 64 -7.84 13.73 -2.14
CA SER A 64 -7.49 12.92 -0.98
C SER A 64 -6.26 13.47 -0.29
N MET A 65 -6.31 13.52 1.03
CA MET A 65 -5.14 13.74 1.89
C MET A 65 -4.77 12.42 2.55
N LEU A 66 -3.56 11.98 2.35
CA LEU A 66 -3.03 10.71 2.81
C LEU A 66 -2.04 10.95 3.94
N TYR A 67 -2.15 10.18 5.01
CA TYR A 67 -1.21 10.20 6.13
C TYR A 67 -0.80 8.78 6.46
N SER A 68 0.46 8.59 6.80
CA SER A 68 0.96 7.29 7.24
C SER A 68 1.94 7.42 8.38
N ILE A 69 1.83 6.51 9.35
CA ILE A 69 2.77 6.32 10.44
C ILE A 69 3.10 4.85 10.47
N VAL A 70 4.36 4.49 10.28
CA VAL A 70 4.80 3.09 10.29
C VAL A 70 5.91 2.90 11.31
N LEU A 71 5.66 2.01 12.27
CA LEU A 71 6.62 1.56 13.27
C LEU A 71 7.15 0.19 12.85
N GLY A 72 8.46 0.07 12.69
CA GLY A 72 9.11 -1.19 12.35
C GLY A 72 10.05 -1.66 13.44
N LYS A 73 10.12 -2.97 13.66
CA LYS A 73 11.04 -3.59 14.62
C LYS A 73 11.59 -4.90 14.09
N PRO A 74 12.92 -5.04 13.92
CA PRO A 74 13.52 -6.32 13.62
C PRO A 74 13.41 -7.27 14.82
N ILE A 75 13.04 -8.51 14.52
CA ILE A 75 13.01 -9.63 15.46
C ILE A 75 14.27 -10.48 15.23
N ILE A 76 14.48 -11.53 16.00
CA ILE A 76 15.64 -12.43 15.85
C ILE A 76 15.47 -13.30 14.59
N GLY A 77 16.59 -13.70 13.96
CA GLY A 77 16.60 -14.75 12.94
C GLY A 77 16.00 -14.34 11.59
N GLY A 78 16.19 -13.10 11.16
CA GLY A 78 15.70 -12.61 9.86
C GLY A 78 14.20 -12.33 9.83
N TRP A 79 13.56 -12.24 10.98
CA TRP A 79 12.19 -11.76 11.11
C TRP A 79 12.17 -10.25 11.34
N ASN A 80 11.30 -9.57 10.64
CA ASN A 80 10.97 -8.16 10.84
C ASN A 80 9.47 -8.02 11.03
N SER A 81 9.06 -7.14 11.93
CA SER A 81 7.65 -6.79 12.10
C SER A 81 7.45 -5.30 11.96
N TRP A 82 6.27 -4.91 11.54
CA TRP A 82 5.89 -3.51 11.49
C TRP A 82 4.40 -3.34 11.77
N LEU A 83 4.06 -2.15 12.26
CA LEU A 83 2.70 -1.69 12.48
C LEU A 83 2.55 -0.38 11.74
N GLY A 84 1.62 -0.31 10.80
CA GLY A 84 1.33 0.88 10.02
C GLY A 84 -0.07 1.39 10.30
N TYR A 85 -0.21 2.70 10.49
CA TYR A 85 -1.48 3.37 10.51
C TYR A 85 -1.56 4.30 9.30
N TYR A 86 -2.61 4.14 8.51
CA TYR A 86 -2.87 4.88 7.29
C TYR A 86 -4.22 5.57 7.40
N TRP A 87 -4.24 6.83 7.03
CA TRP A 87 -5.44 7.64 7.04
C TRP A 87 -5.59 8.35 5.71
N ASP A 88 -6.71 8.13 5.04
CA ASP A 88 -7.13 8.85 3.84
C ASP A 88 -8.34 9.72 4.17
N LYS A 89 -8.20 11.02 3.99
CA LYS A 89 -9.31 11.98 4.10
C LYS A 89 -9.69 12.42 2.70
N SER A 90 -10.67 11.75 2.13
CA SER A 90 -11.21 12.05 0.80
C SER A 90 -12.41 12.97 0.89
N GLN A 91 -12.47 13.92 -0.03
CA GLN A 91 -13.69 14.66 -0.35
C GLN A 91 -14.09 14.28 -1.77
N SER A 92 -15.22 13.62 -1.94
CA SER A 92 -15.72 13.29 -3.26
C SER A 92 -17.24 13.35 -3.33
N ASN A 93 -17.75 13.78 -4.48
CA ASN A 93 -19.16 13.68 -4.85
C ASN A 93 -19.41 12.44 -5.72
N LEU A 94 -18.69 11.35 -5.52
CA LEU A 94 -18.46 10.31 -6.50
C LEU A 94 -19.12 8.99 -6.21
N PHE A 95 -19.21 8.18 -7.29
CA PHE A 95 -19.62 6.80 -7.26
C PHE A 95 -18.78 5.98 -6.26
N ALA A 96 -19.44 5.04 -5.58
CA ALA A 96 -18.87 4.28 -4.49
C ALA A 96 -17.60 3.48 -4.83
N TYR A 97 -17.37 3.15 -6.11
CA TYR A 97 -16.18 2.40 -6.54
C TYR A 97 -14.90 3.23 -6.62
N ASN A 98 -14.99 4.57 -6.55
CA ASN A 98 -13.82 5.46 -6.54
C ASN A 98 -13.43 5.92 -5.13
N LEU A 99 -14.21 5.53 -4.14
CA LEU A 99 -13.84 5.78 -2.76
C LEU A 99 -12.69 4.84 -2.37
N PRO A 100 -11.73 5.29 -1.56
CA PRO A 100 -10.77 4.37 -0.97
C PRO A 100 -11.54 3.29 -0.21
N ASP A 101 -11.10 2.06 -0.35
CA ASP A 101 -11.73 0.91 0.33
C ASP A 101 -11.84 1.13 1.84
N MET A 102 -10.95 1.95 2.38
CA MET A 102 -10.90 2.33 3.78
C MET A 102 -10.36 3.75 3.98
N ALA A 103 -11.10 4.53 4.79
CA ALA A 103 -10.65 5.87 5.21
C ALA A 103 -9.59 5.81 6.31
N ARG A 104 -9.57 4.75 7.12
CA ARG A 104 -8.63 4.53 8.22
C ARG A 104 -8.27 3.05 8.29
N GLU A 105 -7.00 2.78 8.20
CA GLU A 105 -6.48 1.43 8.14
C GLU A 105 -5.34 1.23 9.12
N LEU A 106 -5.42 0.16 9.92
CA LEU A 106 -4.31 -0.35 10.69
C LEU A 106 -3.76 -1.59 10.00
N GLN A 107 -2.47 -1.60 9.68
CA GLN A 107 -1.79 -2.75 9.11
C GLN A 107 -0.78 -3.31 10.09
N PHE A 108 -0.82 -4.61 10.29
CA PHE A 108 0.23 -5.35 10.96
C PHE A 108 0.93 -6.25 9.95
N GLY A 109 2.24 -6.14 9.85
CA GLY A 109 3.04 -6.93 8.93
C GLY A 109 4.19 -7.65 9.61
N VAL A 110 4.48 -8.84 9.11
CA VAL A 110 5.64 -9.64 9.50
C VAL A 110 6.33 -10.14 8.24
N THR A 111 7.63 -9.91 8.15
CA THR A 111 8.46 -10.41 7.04
C THR A 111 9.50 -11.36 7.59
N LYS A 112 9.64 -12.52 6.96
CA LYS A 112 10.74 -13.46 7.15
C LYS A 112 11.66 -13.41 5.94
N THR A 113 12.90 -13.05 6.16
CA THR A 113 13.97 -13.19 5.18
C THR A 113 14.66 -14.53 5.40
N PHE A 114 14.61 -15.41 4.41
CA PHE A 114 15.23 -16.74 4.46
C PHE A 114 16.70 -16.65 4.06
N ASP A 115 16.97 -15.89 3.01
CA ASP A 115 18.30 -15.63 2.44
C ASP A 115 18.30 -14.30 1.68
N ASN A 116 19.40 -13.98 0.98
CA ASN A 116 19.55 -12.73 0.24
C ASN A 116 18.59 -12.58 -0.95
N ARG A 117 17.86 -13.63 -1.33
CA ARG A 117 16.98 -13.66 -2.50
C ARG A 117 15.53 -13.96 -2.17
N ASN A 118 15.27 -14.57 -1.01
CA ASN A 118 13.96 -15.07 -0.68
C ASN A 118 13.40 -14.42 0.57
N ASN A 119 12.21 -13.87 0.48
CA ASN A 119 11.47 -13.44 1.65
C ASN A 119 9.98 -13.77 1.53
N MET A 120 9.34 -13.88 2.67
CA MET A 120 7.91 -14.05 2.80
C MET A 120 7.36 -12.95 3.70
N THR A 121 6.32 -12.30 3.27
CA THR A 121 5.62 -11.26 4.05
C THR A 121 4.17 -11.68 4.27
N PHE A 122 3.73 -11.53 5.50
CA PHE A 122 2.32 -11.62 5.89
C PHE A 122 1.86 -10.24 6.36
N ILE A 123 0.67 -9.82 5.93
CA ILE A 123 0.06 -8.56 6.32
C ILE A 123 -1.39 -8.83 6.72
N ALA A 124 -1.79 -8.35 7.89
CA ALA A 124 -3.18 -8.25 8.30
C ALA A 124 -3.60 -6.79 8.23
N ARG A 125 -4.72 -6.52 7.56
CA ARG A 125 -5.28 -5.19 7.36
C ARG A 125 -6.60 -5.08 8.11
N TYR A 126 -6.69 -4.09 8.98
CA TYR A 126 -7.86 -3.84 9.83
C TYR A 126 -8.51 -2.51 9.44
N ASP A 127 -9.80 -2.54 9.18
CA ASP A 127 -10.62 -1.36 8.92
C ASP A 127 -11.13 -0.80 10.24
N GLU A 128 -10.65 0.38 10.61
CA GLU A 128 -11.09 1.06 11.85
C GLU A 128 -12.57 1.46 11.79
N GLY A 129 -13.07 1.83 10.62
CA GLY A 129 -14.47 2.23 10.45
C GLY A 129 -15.46 1.07 10.64
N LYS A 130 -15.07 -0.14 10.22
CA LYS A 130 -15.90 -1.36 10.36
C LYS A 130 -15.53 -2.21 11.57
N HIS A 131 -14.48 -1.83 12.32
CA HIS A 131 -13.96 -2.57 13.48
C HIS A 131 -13.67 -4.06 13.18
N SER A 132 -13.11 -4.36 12.00
CA SER A 132 -12.87 -5.74 11.57
C SER A 132 -11.64 -5.87 10.70
N ILE A 133 -11.00 -7.06 10.76
CA ILE A 133 -9.97 -7.42 9.77
C ILE A 133 -10.68 -7.64 8.45
N TYR A 134 -10.24 -6.92 7.44
CA TYR A 134 -10.88 -6.98 6.15
C TYR A 134 -10.10 -7.78 5.12
N GLU A 135 -8.78 -7.88 5.28
CA GLU A 135 -7.91 -8.58 4.33
C GLU A 135 -6.67 -9.18 5.01
N TYR A 136 -6.30 -10.36 4.56
CA TYR A 136 -4.97 -10.93 4.80
C TYR A 136 -4.22 -11.01 3.47
N VAL A 137 -2.93 -10.63 3.49
CA VAL A 137 -2.05 -10.71 2.33
C VAL A 137 -0.84 -11.57 2.66
N TRP A 138 -0.57 -12.54 1.82
CA TRP A 138 0.66 -13.33 1.83
C TRP A 138 1.44 -13.01 0.57
N ARG A 139 2.70 -12.65 0.71
CA ARG A 139 3.59 -12.35 -0.40
C ARG A 139 4.86 -13.16 -0.28
N LEU A 140 5.21 -13.89 -1.35
CA LEU A 140 6.49 -14.53 -1.54
C LEU A 140 7.27 -13.72 -2.58
N THR A 141 8.48 -13.35 -2.24
CA THR A 141 9.37 -12.59 -3.13
C THR A 141 10.61 -13.42 -3.41
N HIS A 142 10.99 -13.51 -4.68
CA HIS A 142 12.26 -14.07 -5.11
C HIS A 142 13.01 -13.07 -5.99
N ASP A 143 14.23 -12.74 -5.59
CA ASP A 143 15.13 -11.85 -6.32
C ASP A 143 16.09 -12.67 -7.19
N PHE A 144 16.00 -12.47 -8.52
CA PHE A 144 17.00 -12.90 -9.49
C PHE A 144 18.07 -11.79 -9.62
N CYS A 145 19.10 -12.03 -10.43
CA CYS A 145 20.15 -11.02 -10.62
C CYS A 145 19.64 -9.69 -11.18
N CYS A 146 18.67 -9.71 -12.06
CA CYS A 146 18.24 -8.57 -12.88
C CYS A 146 16.72 -8.30 -12.80
N TRP A 147 15.97 -9.14 -12.12
CA TRP A 147 14.53 -9.03 -11.98
C TRP A 147 14.04 -9.68 -10.68
N ARG A 148 12.84 -9.31 -10.27
CA ARG A 148 12.15 -9.82 -9.08
C ARG A 148 10.82 -10.41 -9.48
N ILE A 149 10.44 -11.50 -8.85
CA ILE A 149 9.09 -12.05 -8.91
C ILE A 149 8.44 -11.95 -7.53
N ASN A 150 7.22 -11.44 -7.51
CA ASN A 150 6.37 -11.42 -6.32
C ASN A 150 5.14 -12.27 -6.61
N PHE A 151 4.94 -13.31 -5.84
CA PHE A 151 3.68 -14.05 -5.79
C PHE A 151 2.87 -13.53 -4.61
N GLU A 152 1.63 -13.11 -4.85
CA GLU A 152 0.77 -12.54 -3.81
C GLU A 152 -0.57 -13.27 -3.78
N LEU A 153 -1.02 -13.62 -2.58
CA LEU A 153 -2.34 -14.15 -2.28
C LEU A 153 -3.04 -13.19 -1.33
N ARG A 154 -4.24 -12.73 -1.69
CA ARG A 154 -5.12 -11.89 -0.89
C ARG A 154 -6.37 -12.66 -0.50
N ASP A 155 -6.70 -12.66 0.78
CA ASP A 155 -7.93 -13.21 1.34
C ASP A 155 -8.78 -12.06 1.88
N LYS A 156 -9.77 -11.63 1.10
CA LYS A 156 -10.68 -10.53 1.43
C LYS A 156 -11.84 -11.06 2.28
N ARG A 157 -11.76 -10.80 3.56
CA ARG A 157 -12.69 -11.38 4.56
C ARG A 157 -14.12 -10.90 4.45
N TYR A 158 -14.34 -9.68 3.97
CA TYR A 158 -15.68 -9.09 3.96
C TYR A 158 -16.58 -9.64 2.85
N ASN A 159 -16.04 -10.06 1.71
CA ASN A 159 -16.79 -10.68 0.60
C ASN A 159 -16.40 -12.16 0.37
N ASN A 160 -15.58 -12.73 1.25
CA ASN A 160 -15.08 -14.09 1.17
C ASN A 160 -14.41 -14.41 -0.19
N ASP A 161 -13.70 -13.43 -0.74
CA ASP A 161 -13.03 -13.52 -2.02
C ASP A 161 -11.53 -13.76 -1.84
N LYS A 162 -10.94 -14.58 -2.74
CA LYS A 162 -9.52 -14.88 -2.74
C LYS A 162 -8.95 -14.55 -4.10
N GLU A 163 -7.98 -13.66 -4.11
CA GLU A 163 -7.26 -13.25 -5.30
C GLU A 163 -5.79 -13.69 -5.20
N TRP A 164 -5.24 -14.11 -6.32
CA TRP A 164 -3.80 -14.32 -6.43
C TRP A 164 -3.25 -13.56 -7.62
N SER A 165 -2.02 -13.08 -7.50
CA SER A 165 -1.35 -12.33 -8.56
C SER A 165 0.13 -12.63 -8.58
N VAL A 166 0.74 -12.45 -9.75
CA VAL A 166 2.19 -12.54 -9.94
C VAL A 166 2.66 -11.23 -10.57
N HIS A 167 3.60 -10.57 -9.93
CA HIS A 167 4.19 -9.32 -10.38
C HIS A 167 5.66 -9.51 -10.71
N TYR A 168 6.13 -8.86 -11.78
CA TYR A 168 7.51 -8.87 -12.22
C TYR A 168 8.07 -7.45 -12.17
N ASP A 169 9.18 -7.27 -11.47
CA ASP A 169 9.92 -6.02 -11.43
C ASP A 169 11.26 -6.21 -12.15
N LEU A 170 11.53 -5.40 -13.17
CA LEU A 170 12.82 -5.39 -13.86
C LEU A 170 13.70 -4.31 -13.23
N PHE A 171 14.90 -4.68 -12.79
CA PHE A 171 15.89 -3.73 -12.33
C PHE A 171 16.68 -3.22 -13.54
N ARG A 172 16.62 -1.90 -13.78
CA ARG A 172 17.51 -1.25 -14.73
C ARG A 172 18.85 -1.01 -14.03
N TRP A 173 19.90 -1.47 -14.67
CA TRP A 173 21.28 -1.14 -14.30
C TRP A 173 21.63 0.24 -14.85
#